data_a19d0bfb964bd43aabcb777328d4045f
#
_entry.id   a19d0bfb964bd43aabcb777328d4045f
#
_cell.length_a   1.000
_cell.length_b   1.000
_cell.length_c   1.000
_cell.angle_alpha   90.00
_cell.angle_beta   90.00
_cell.angle_gamma   90.00
#
_symmetry.space_group_name_H-M   'P 1'
#
loop_
_entity.id
_entity.type
_entity.pdbx_description
1 polymer ?
#
loop_
_entity_poly.entity_id
_entity_poly.type
_entity_poly.pdbx_seq_one_letter_code
_entity_poly.pdbx_strand_id
1 'polypeptide(L)'
;MPITLLGICGSLRKSSLNRALLEAVGETLPGGASLRVWESLDLPIFNSDDGEPPAVTALKRAVAEADGLVFAVPEYNYSIPGGLKNAIDWISRPAPQAPLRGKPCGIIGAASGMSGTIRAQAHMRQILVFSDSPCLSQPEVLIPRAQERFDNTGRLTDESTRALLARFGTALVDFIERFAR
;
A
#
# COMPACT_ATOMS: atom_id res chain seq x y z
N MET A 1 2.26 -18.98 11.44
CA MET A 1 1.26 -19.15 10.35
C MET A 1 1.76 -18.37 9.15
N PRO A 2 1.43 -18.72 7.91
CA PRO A 2 1.83 -17.90 6.75
C PRO A 2 1.19 -16.50 6.86
N ILE A 3 1.97 -15.46 6.56
CA ILE A 3 1.50 -14.07 6.58
C ILE A 3 0.95 -13.69 5.21
N THR A 4 -0.26 -13.17 5.17
CA THR A 4 -0.93 -12.72 3.95
C THR A 4 -1.04 -11.20 3.92
N LEU A 5 -0.48 -10.57 2.89
CA LEU A 5 -0.50 -9.13 2.70
C LEU A 5 -1.46 -8.74 1.57
N LEU A 6 -2.13 -7.60 1.74
CA LEU A 6 -2.87 -6.95 0.66
C LEU A 6 -2.13 -5.69 0.22
N GLY A 7 -1.70 -5.65 -1.04
CA GLY A 7 -1.10 -4.49 -1.68
C GLY A 7 -2.17 -3.58 -2.27
N ILE A 8 -2.17 -2.31 -1.92
CA ILE A 8 -3.10 -1.31 -2.42
C ILE A 8 -2.31 -0.23 -3.17
N CYS A 9 -2.52 -0.14 -4.49
CA CYS A 9 -1.86 0.84 -5.36
C CYS A 9 -2.71 2.10 -5.50
N GLY A 10 -2.17 3.27 -5.11
CA GLY A 10 -2.85 4.56 -5.27
C GLY A 10 -2.95 5.08 -6.71
N SER A 11 -2.34 4.39 -7.68
CA SER A 11 -2.37 4.79 -9.10
C SER A 11 -3.37 3.94 -9.89
N LEU A 12 -4.23 4.61 -10.65
CA LEU A 12 -5.16 3.95 -11.59
C LEU A 12 -4.55 3.72 -12.99
N ARG A 13 -3.31 4.15 -13.22
CA ARG A 13 -2.66 3.99 -14.53
C ARG A 13 -2.31 2.52 -14.77
N LYS A 14 -2.57 2.01 -15.99
CA LYS A 14 -2.21 0.64 -16.40
C LYS A 14 -0.70 0.39 -16.31
N SER A 15 0.12 1.38 -16.72
CA SER A 15 1.58 1.33 -16.65
C SER A 15 2.12 2.00 -15.37
N SER A 16 1.56 1.66 -14.21
CA SER A 16 1.94 2.27 -12.95
C SER A 16 3.22 1.66 -12.38
N LEU A 17 4.28 2.45 -12.22
CA LEU A 17 5.50 2.03 -11.53
C LEU A 17 5.26 1.74 -10.04
N ASN A 18 4.24 2.32 -9.42
CA ASN A 18 3.84 1.98 -8.06
C ASN A 18 3.18 0.59 -7.98
N ARG A 19 2.43 0.19 -9.02
CA ARG A 19 1.91 -1.18 -9.12
C ARG A 19 3.05 -2.18 -9.33
N ALA A 20 3.96 -1.89 -10.26
CA ALA A 20 5.15 -2.70 -10.49
C ALA A 20 6.02 -2.83 -9.22
N LEU A 21 6.11 -1.76 -8.42
CA LEU A 21 6.82 -1.79 -7.13
C LEU A 21 6.15 -2.73 -6.12
N LEU A 22 4.82 -2.77 -6.05
CA LEU A 22 4.08 -3.74 -5.22
C LEU A 22 4.33 -5.17 -5.66
N GLU A 23 4.31 -5.43 -6.96
CA GLU A 23 4.60 -6.76 -7.52
C GLU A 23 6.02 -7.20 -7.16
N ALA A 24 7.00 -6.28 -7.28
CA ALA A 24 8.38 -6.54 -6.86
C ALA A 24 8.53 -6.78 -5.34
N VAL A 25 7.71 -6.15 -4.49
CA VAL A 25 7.64 -6.49 -3.05
C VAL A 25 7.21 -7.94 -2.90
N GLY A 26 6.15 -8.38 -3.60
CA GLY A 26 5.68 -9.76 -3.54
C GLY A 26 6.77 -10.79 -3.90
N GLU A 27 7.61 -10.48 -4.89
CA GLU A 27 8.75 -11.32 -5.30
C GLU A 27 9.89 -11.39 -4.27
N THR A 28 9.98 -10.40 -3.38
CA THR A 28 11.10 -10.25 -2.43
C THR A 28 10.72 -10.54 -0.98
N LEU A 29 9.47 -10.94 -0.71
CA LEU A 29 9.04 -11.33 0.63
C LEU A 29 9.80 -12.56 1.14
N PRO A 30 10.03 -12.64 2.46
CA PRO A 30 10.61 -13.85 3.07
C PRO A 30 9.66 -15.05 2.92
N GLY A 31 10.23 -16.26 2.98
CA GLY A 31 9.45 -17.50 2.92
C GLY A 31 8.35 -17.55 3.98
N GLY A 32 7.16 -18.02 3.59
CA GLY A 32 5.98 -18.05 4.46
C GLY A 32 5.11 -16.78 4.42
N ALA A 33 5.53 -15.74 3.68
CA ALA A 33 4.71 -14.57 3.43
C ALA A 33 4.29 -14.48 1.95
N SER A 34 3.13 -13.90 1.69
CA SER A 34 2.60 -13.67 0.35
C SER A 34 1.93 -12.30 0.26
N LEU A 35 1.94 -11.72 -0.95
CA LEU A 35 1.27 -10.45 -1.21
C LEU A 35 0.33 -10.61 -2.41
N ARG A 36 -0.93 -10.22 -2.22
CA ARG A 36 -1.91 -10.06 -3.27
C ARG A 36 -2.12 -8.58 -3.56
N VAL A 37 -1.99 -8.16 -4.81
CA VAL A 37 -2.25 -6.77 -5.21
C VAL A 37 -3.73 -6.61 -5.53
N TRP A 38 -4.38 -5.60 -4.91
CA TRP A 38 -5.76 -5.23 -5.22
C TRP A 38 -5.87 -4.68 -6.66
N GLU A 39 -6.94 -5.06 -7.37
CA GLU A 39 -7.01 -4.80 -8.81
C GLU A 39 -7.13 -3.32 -9.16
N SER A 40 -8.09 -2.62 -8.57
CA SER A 40 -8.36 -1.21 -8.89
C SER A 40 -9.01 -0.46 -7.73
N LEU A 41 -8.69 0.84 -7.60
CA LEU A 41 -9.37 1.79 -6.72
C LEU A 41 -10.37 2.67 -7.49
N ASP A 42 -10.90 2.19 -8.61
CA ASP A 42 -12.02 2.84 -9.30
C ASP A 42 -13.31 2.61 -8.51
N LEU A 43 -13.49 3.39 -7.46
CA LEU A 43 -14.60 3.32 -6.51
C LEU A 43 -15.40 4.62 -6.58
N PRO A 44 -16.74 4.56 -6.41
CA PRO A 44 -17.53 5.77 -6.24
C PRO A 44 -16.98 6.65 -5.12
N ILE A 45 -17.15 7.95 -5.24
CA ILE A 45 -16.77 8.88 -4.16
C ILE A 45 -17.56 8.52 -2.92
N PHE A 46 -16.87 8.46 -1.78
CA PHE A 46 -17.48 8.15 -0.50
C PHE A 46 -18.54 9.20 -0.15
N ASN A 47 -19.75 8.71 0.10
CA ASN A 47 -20.85 9.47 0.64
C ASN A 47 -21.58 8.57 1.65
N SER A 48 -21.73 9.05 2.89
CA SER A 48 -22.40 8.29 3.95
C SER A 48 -23.90 8.08 3.73
N ASP A 49 -24.51 8.88 2.85
CA ASP A 49 -25.93 8.82 2.54
C ASP A 49 -26.24 7.76 1.48
N ASP A 50 -25.23 7.38 0.72
CA ASP A 50 -25.32 6.32 -0.29
C ASP A 50 -25.04 4.96 0.36
N GLY A 51 -25.67 3.92 -0.14
CA GLY A 51 -25.39 2.54 0.29
C GLY A 51 -23.96 2.12 -0.04
N GLU A 52 -23.49 1.02 0.56
CA GLU A 52 -22.17 0.47 0.28
C GLU A 52 -22.16 -0.28 -1.06
N PRO A 53 -21.36 0.16 -2.07
CA PRO A 53 -21.26 -0.52 -3.35
C PRO A 53 -20.59 -1.89 -3.24
N PRO A 54 -20.93 -2.90 -4.09
CA PRO A 54 -20.33 -4.23 -4.05
C PRO A 54 -18.79 -4.22 -4.15
N ALA A 55 -18.20 -3.32 -4.93
CA ALA A 55 -16.75 -3.18 -5.04
C ALA A 55 -16.10 -2.74 -3.72
N VAL A 56 -16.78 -1.88 -2.95
CA VAL A 56 -16.34 -1.44 -1.62
C VAL A 56 -16.44 -2.59 -0.63
N THR A 57 -17.55 -3.33 -0.62
CA THR A 57 -17.72 -4.53 0.23
C THR A 57 -16.63 -5.56 -0.05
N ALA A 58 -16.29 -5.79 -1.32
CA ALA A 58 -15.20 -6.69 -1.71
C ALA A 58 -13.83 -6.20 -1.20
N LEU A 59 -13.52 -4.90 -1.32
CA LEU A 59 -12.29 -4.32 -0.80
C LEU A 59 -12.22 -4.43 0.72
N LYS A 60 -13.30 -4.09 1.42
CA LYS A 60 -13.37 -4.22 2.89
C LYS A 60 -13.11 -5.64 3.37
N ARG A 61 -13.72 -6.62 2.69
CA ARG A 61 -13.46 -8.04 2.98
C ARG A 61 -11.99 -8.39 2.76
N ALA A 62 -11.39 -7.96 1.64
CA ALA A 62 -9.99 -8.22 1.35
C ALA A 62 -9.04 -7.60 2.40
N VAL A 63 -9.36 -6.39 2.89
CA VAL A 63 -8.62 -5.75 3.99
C VAL A 63 -8.79 -6.52 5.30
N ALA A 64 -10.00 -7.00 5.60
CA ALA A 64 -10.26 -7.75 6.82
C ALA A 64 -9.50 -9.09 6.85
N GLU A 65 -9.46 -9.80 5.72
CA GLU A 65 -8.81 -11.11 5.56
C GLU A 65 -7.28 -11.06 5.58
N ALA A 66 -6.67 -9.91 5.24
CA ALA A 66 -5.22 -9.75 5.22
C ALA A 66 -4.66 -9.53 6.64
N ASP A 67 -3.47 -10.09 6.91
CA ASP A 67 -2.75 -9.87 8.17
C ASP A 67 -2.14 -8.47 8.24
N GLY A 68 -1.81 -7.89 7.08
CA GLY A 68 -1.29 -6.53 6.96
C GLY A 68 -1.47 -5.94 5.57
N LEU A 69 -1.19 -4.65 5.43
CA LEU A 69 -1.35 -3.91 4.19
C LEU A 69 -0.03 -3.33 3.69
N VAL A 70 0.14 -3.26 2.36
CA VAL A 70 1.20 -2.47 1.72
C VAL A 70 0.55 -1.42 0.84
N PHE A 71 0.74 -0.14 1.17
CA PHE A 71 0.28 0.96 0.37
C PHE A 71 1.39 1.46 -0.56
N ALA A 72 1.19 1.34 -1.87
CA ALA A 72 2.04 2.01 -2.85
C ALA A 72 1.44 3.38 -3.18
N VAL A 73 2.12 4.45 -2.76
CA VAL A 73 1.58 5.80 -2.71
C VAL A 73 2.27 6.71 -3.72
N PRO A 74 1.68 6.96 -4.90
CA PRO A 74 2.13 8.02 -5.80
C PRO A 74 2.00 9.40 -5.13
N GLU A 75 2.86 10.34 -5.53
CA GLU A 75 2.77 11.72 -5.08
C GLU A 75 2.12 12.58 -6.17
N TYR A 76 0.91 13.06 -5.92
CA TYR A 76 0.17 13.98 -6.78
C TYR A 76 -0.03 15.30 -6.03
N ASN A 77 0.47 16.40 -6.60
CA ASN A 77 0.35 17.73 -5.99
C ASN A 77 0.81 17.74 -4.51
N TYR A 78 1.96 17.09 -4.24
CA TYR A 78 2.56 16.97 -2.92
C TYR A 78 1.77 16.15 -1.89
N SER A 79 0.74 15.40 -2.32
CA SER A 79 -0.12 14.61 -1.44
C SER A 79 -0.39 13.23 -2.03
N ILE A 80 -1.24 12.46 -1.34
CA ILE A 80 -1.73 11.17 -1.83
C ILE A 80 -2.75 11.38 -2.96
N PRO A 81 -2.90 10.43 -3.89
CA PRO A 81 -3.93 10.46 -4.92
C PRO A 81 -5.34 10.47 -4.32
N GLY A 82 -6.26 11.22 -4.95
CA GLY A 82 -7.66 11.30 -4.52
C GLY A 82 -8.36 9.94 -4.47
N GLY A 83 -8.11 9.06 -5.44
CA GLY A 83 -8.66 7.70 -5.44
C GLY A 83 -8.19 6.85 -4.26
N LEU A 84 -6.92 7.00 -3.83
CA LEU A 84 -6.42 6.32 -2.65
C LEU A 84 -7.08 6.88 -1.37
N LYS A 85 -7.19 8.21 -1.27
CA LYS A 85 -7.89 8.82 -0.13
C LYS A 85 -9.35 8.36 -0.05
N ASN A 86 -10.05 8.32 -1.19
CA ASN A 86 -11.40 7.82 -1.29
C ASN A 86 -11.53 6.36 -0.82
N ALA A 87 -10.63 5.48 -1.26
CA ALA A 87 -10.60 4.09 -0.80
C ALA A 87 -10.42 3.98 0.71
N ILE A 88 -9.54 4.81 1.30
CA ILE A 88 -9.35 4.87 2.75
C ILE A 88 -10.60 5.35 3.46
N ASP A 89 -11.32 6.33 2.91
CA ASP A 89 -12.58 6.80 3.47
C ASP A 89 -13.62 5.68 3.53
N TRP A 90 -13.70 4.83 2.52
CA TRP A 90 -14.54 3.65 2.51
C TRP A 90 -14.12 2.59 3.54
N ILE A 91 -12.85 2.17 3.54
CA ILE A 91 -12.37 1.05 4.38
C ILE A 91 -12.18 1.41 5.86
N SER A 92 -12.22 2.71 6.18
CA SER A 92 -12.16 3.22 7.57
C SER A 92 -13.53 3.40 8.22
N ARG A 93 -14.62 2.98 7.55
CA ARG A 93 -16.00 3.16 8.05
C ARG A 93 -16.81 1.86 7.96
N PRO A 94 -17.84 1.68 8.83
CA PRO A 94 -18.11 2.50 10.02
C PRO A 94 -17.08 2.27 11.12
N ALA A 95 -16.65 3.34 11.78
CA ALA A 95 -15.83 3.21 12.98
C ALA A 95 -16.73 2.84 14.18
N PRO A 96 -16.26 2.01 15.13
CA PRO A 96 -14.92 1.45 15.27
C PRO A 96 -14.71 0.08 14.58
N GLN A 97 -15.71 -0.50 13.89
CA GLN A 97 -15.66 -1.86 13.30
C GLN A 97 -15.04 -1.90 11.91
N ALA A 98 -14.48 -0.78 11.46
CA ALA A 98 -13.88 -0.68 10.13
C ALA A 98 -12.70 -1.64 9.94
N PRO A 99 -12.56 -2.33 8.79
CA PRO A 99 -11.52 -3.32 8.58
C PRO A 99 -10.09 -2.74 8.57
N LEU A 100 -9.95 -1.43 8.34
CA LEU A 100 -8.65 -0.75 8.42
C LEU A 100 -8.20 -0.54 9.87
N ARG A 101 -9.13 -0.50 10.84
CA ARG A 101 -8.78 -0.18 12.22
C ARG A 101 -7.79 -1.17 12.83
N GLY A 102 -6.68 -0.64 13.34
CA GLY A 102 -5.61 -1.43 13.96
C GLY A 102 -4.82 -2.32 12.98
N LYS A 103 -5.12 -2.25 11.67
CA LYS A 103 -4.43 -3.08 10.67
C LYS A 103 -3.00 -2.60 10.48
N PRO A 104 -1.98 -3.43 10.77
CA PRO A 104 -0.59 -3.05 10.56
C PRO A 104 -0.30 -2.88 9.07
N CYS A 105 0.52 -1.89 8.73
CA CYS A 105 0.80 -1.57 7.33
C CYS A 105 2.23 -1.09 7.08
N GLY A 106 2.64 -1.18 5.83
CA GLY A 106 3.84 -0.57 5.29
C GLY A 106 3.49 0.39 4.15
N ILE A 107 4.33 1.38 3.92
CA ILE A 107 4.17 2.36 2.84
C ILE A 107 5.39 2.33 1.95
N ILE A 108 5.18 2.31 0.64
CA ILE A 108 6.21 2.37 -0.38
C ILE A 108 5.82 3.41 -1.43
N GLY A 109 6.76 3.88 -2.22
CA GLY A 109 6.42 4.77 -3.32
C GLY A 109 7.51 4.95 -4.35
N ALA A 110 7.07 5.13 -5.60
CA ALA A 110 7.90 5.34 -6.77
C ALA A 110 7.46 6.61 -7.51
N ALA A 111 8.41 7.48 -7.81
CA ALA A 111 8.20 8.72 -8.55
C ALA A 111 9.19 8.86 -9.69
N SER A 112 8.77 9.49 -10.80
CA SER A 112 9.68 9.85 -11.90
C SER A 112 10.66 10.97 -11.50
N GLY A 113 10.26 11.83 -10.57
CA GLY A 113 11.11 12.90 -10.01
C GLY A 113 12.00 12.41 -8.86
N MET A 114 12.61 13.38 -8.17
CA MET A 114 13.59 13.13 -7.11
C MET A 114 12.98 12.88 -5.74
N SER A 115 11.69 13.18 -5.52
CA SER A 115 11.06 13.09 -4.20
C SER A 115 10.84 11.66 -3.69
N GLY A 116 10.79 10.67 -4.59
CA GLY A 116 10.47 9.29 -4.21
C GLY A 116 9.13 9.15 -3.46
N THR A 117 8.23 10.13 -3.60
CA THR A 117 6.92 10.24 -2.92
C THR A 117 6.96 10.57 -1.41
N ILE A 118 8.05 11.16 -0.93
CA ILE A 118 8.28 11.40 0.51
C ILE A 118 7.13 12.20 1.17
N ARG A 119 6.60 13.25 0.49
CA ARG A 119 5.52 14.09 1.03
C ARG A 119 4.20 13.34 1.09
N ALA A 120 3.88 12.58 0.04
CA ALA A 120 2.68 11.75 0.02
C ALA A 120 2.73 10.65 1.09
N GLN A 121 3.89 10.04 1.33
CA GLN A 121 4.06 9.05 2.40
C GLN A 121 3.91 9.68 3.79
N ALA A 122 4.38 10.91 4.01
CA ALA A 122 4.14 11.64 5.26
C ALA A 122 2.65 11.91 5.48
N HIS A 123 1.93 12.36 4.44
CA HIS A 123 0.47 12.54 4.52
C HIS A 123 -0.26 11.23 4.75
N MET A 124 0.17 10.13 4.12
CA MET A 124 -0.43 8.82 4.34
C MET A 124 -0.30 8.38 5.80
N ARG A 125 0.86 8.57 6.44
CA ARG A 125 1.06 8.28 7.86
C ARG A 125 0.09 9.10 8.74
N GLN A 126 -0.11 10.37 8.43
CA GLN A 126 -1.06 11.23 9.13
C GLN A 126 -2.51 10.70 9.01
N ILE A 127 -2.91 10.23 7.82
CA ILE A 127 -4.25 9.69 7.57
C ILE A 127 -4.47 8.40 8.37
N LEU A 128 -3.48 7.54 8.48
CA LEU A 128 -3.55 6.26 9.19
C LEU A 128 -3.73 6.41 10.70
N VAL A 129 -3.38 7.56 11.27
CA VAL A 129 -3.63 7.87 12.70
C VAL A 129 -5.11 7.74 13.06
N PHE A 130 -6.02 8.19 12.18
CA PHE A 130 -7.47 8.10 12.45
C PHE A 130 -7.95 6.66 12.66
N SER A 131 -7.41 5.71 11.92
CA SER A 131 -7.79 4.30 12.00
C SER A 131 -6.98 3.50 13.03
N ASP A 132 -6.09 4.17 13.77
CA ASP A 132 -5.18 3.50 14.72
C ASP A 132 -4.38 2.38 14.04
N SER A 133 -4.05 2.57 12.74
CA SER A 133 -3.32 1.59 11.94
C SER A 133 -1.82 1.78 12.16
N PRO A 134 -1.14 0.86 12.85
CA PRO A 134 0.29 0.97 13.07
C PRO A 134 1.04 0.86 11.74
N CYS A 135 1.97 1.78 11.51
CA CYS A 135 2.69 1.84 10.24
C CYS A 135 4.18 1.65 10.44
N LEU A 136 4.77 0.69 9.72
CA LEU A 136 6.22 0.45 9.73
C LEU A 136 6.97 1.74 9.38
N SER A 137 7.89 2.15 10.25
CA SER A 137 8.66 3.38 10.08
C SER A 137 9.92 3.18 9.24
N GLN A 138 10.58 2.02 9.38
CA GLN A 138 11.86 1.72 8.71
C GLN A 138 11.90 0.26 8.23
N PRO A 139 12.54 0.02 7.08
CA PRO A 139 13.15 0.99 6.17
C PRO A 139 12.10 1.77 5.38
N GLU A 140 12.36 3.05 5.08
CA GLU A 140 11.56 3.80 4.11
C GLU A 140 11.84 3.32 2.69
N VAL A 141 10.80 3.18 1.88
CA VAL A 141 10.92 2.83 0.45
C VAL A 141 10.53 4.03 -0.39
N LEU A 142 11.50 4.85 -0.70
CA LEU A 142 11.39 6.06 -1.49
C LEU A 142 12.19 5.88 -2.79
N ILE A 143 11.51 5.61 -3.90
CA ILE A 143 12.17 5.31 -5.18
C ILE A 143 12.10 6.51 -6.11
N PRO A 144 13.15 7.35 -6.17
CA PRO A 144 13.27 8.43 -7.14
C PRO A 144 13.69 7.88 -8.50
N ARG A 145 13.41 8.65 -9.58
CA ARG A 145 13.73 8.29 -10.98
C ARG A 145 13.31 6.86 -11.30
N ALA A 146 12.09 6.50 -10.89
CA ALA A 146 11.65 5.12 -10.91
C ALA A 146 11.67 4.48 -12.31
N GLN A 147 11.50 5.28 -13.37
CA GLN A 147 11.62 4.80 -14.75
C GLN A 147 13.00 4.19 -15.10
N GLU A 148 14.04 4.52 -14.33
CA GLU A 148 15.40 3.98 -14.52
C GLU A 148 15.59 2.64 -13.78
N ARG A 149 14.61 2.21 -12.99
CA ARG A 149 14.67 1.03 -12.13
C ARG A 149 13.91 -0.18 -12.67
N PHE A 150 13.07 0.07 -13.69
CA PHE A 150 12.21 -0.95 -14.29
C PHE A 150 12.47 -1.03 -15.81
N ASP A 151 12.33 -2.21 -16.37
CA ASP A 151 12.36 -2.40 -17.82
C ASP A 151 11.02 -2.01 -18.49
N ASN A 152 10.97 -2.12 -19.82
CA ASN A 152 9.79 -1.78 -20.61
C ASN A 152 8.57 -2.69 -20.34
N THR A 153 8.76 -3.82 -19.67
CA THR A 153 7.69 -4.73 -19.26
C THR A 153 7.17 -4.42 -17.87
N GLY A 154 7.81 -3.49 -17.15
CA GLY A 154 7.50 -3.15 -15.76
C GLY A 154 8.20 -4.02 -14.73
N ARG A 155 9.15 -4.86 -15.14
CA ARG A 155 9.92 -5.69 -14.22
C ARG A 155 11.04 -4.87 -13.56
N LEU A 156 11.20 -5.01 -12.26
CA LEU A 156 12.30 -4.38 -11.51
C LEU A 156 13.65 -4.97 -11.92
N THR A 157 14.55 -4.11 -12.40
CA THR A 157 15.92 -4.49 -12.85
C THR A 157 17.02 -3.95 -11.94
N ASP A 158 16.73 -2.98 -11.09
CA ASP A 158 17.70 -2.36 -10.17
C ASP A 158 17.90 -3.20 -8.91
N GLU A 159 19.09 -3.77 -8.76
CA GLU A 159 19.44 -4.63 -7.64
C GLU A 159 19.44 -3.91 -6.29
N SER A 160 19.78 -2.62 -6.27
CA SER A 160 19.78 -1.84 -5.04
C SER A 160 18.33 -1.66 -4.51
N THR A 161 17.38 -1.41 -5.40
CA THR A 161 15.97 -1.36 -5.06
C THR A 161 15.46 -2.74 -4.63
N ARG A 162 15.85 -3.82 -5.32
CA ARG A 162 15.48 -5.19 -4.94
C ARG A 162 15.95 -5.53 -3.53
N ALA A 163 17.19 -5.21 -3.19
CA ALA A 163 17.73 -5.41 -1.85
C ALA A 163 17.00 -4.57 -0.78
N LEU A 164 16.60 -3.33 -1.12
CA LEU A 164 15.79 -2.50 -0.23
C LEU A 164 14.40 -3.13 0.01
N LEU A 165 13.74 -3.63 -1.05
CA LEU A 165 12.44 -4.28 -0.93
C LEU A 165 12.49 -5.56 -0.11
N ALA A 166 13.53 -6.36 -0.25
CA ALA A 166 13.74 -7.56 0.58
C ALA A 166 13.86 -7.22 2.07
N ARG A 167 14.65 -6.18 2.40
CA ARG A 167 14.76 -5.68 3.79
C ARG A 167 13.42 -5.14 4.31
N PHE A 168 12.70 -4.39 3.48
CA PHE A 168 11.37 -3.88 3.81
C PHE A 168 10.40 -5.03 4.07
N GLY A 169 10.37 -6.04 3.19
CA GLY A 169 9.50 -7.21 3.33
C GLY A 169 9.75 -7.97 4.63
N THR A 170 11.01 -8.23 4.96
CA THR A 170 11.38 -8.88 6.24
C THR A 170 10.94 -8.04 7.44
N ALA A 171 11.27 -6.75 7.44
CA ALA A 171 10.90 -5.85 8.55
C ALA A 171 9.37 -5.71 8.70
N LEU A 172 8.61 -5.73 7.58
CA LEU A 172 7.16 -5.66 7.62
C LEU A 172 6.54 -6.94 8.19
N VAL A 173 7.03 -8.10 7.80
CA VAL A 173 6.56 -9.38 8.33
C VAL A 173 6.82 -9.44 9.85
N ASP A 174 8.03 -9.14 10.29
CA ASP A 174 8.39 -9.07 11.72
C ASP A 174 7.53 -8.05 12.49
N PHE A 175 7.19 -6.94 11.84
CA PHE A 175 6.34 -5.91 12.41
C PHE A 175 4.91 -6.41 12.61
N ILE A 176 4.33 -7.06 11.59
CA ILE A 176 2.97 -7.61 11.64
C ILE A 176 2.84 -8.69 12.71
N GLU A 177 3.82 -9.56 12.86
CA GLU A 177 3.81 -10.61 13.88
C GLU A 177 3.68 -10.08 15.31
N ARG A 178 4.11 -8.85 15.58
CA ARG A 178 3.96 -8.20 16.90
C ARG A 178 2.50 -7.86 17.24
N PHE A 179 1.64 -7.71 16.24
CA PHE A 179 0.21 -7.40 16.40
C PHE A 179 -0.69 -8.63 16.27
N ALA A 180 -0.16 -9.76 15.82
CA ALA A 180 -0.88 -11.03 15.71
C ALA A 180 -1.00 -11.79 17.04
N ARG A 181 -0.52 -11.21 18.14
CA ARG A 181 -0.50 -11.82 19.48
C ARG A 181 -1.66 -11.36 20.34
#